data_be3c7ae7326ed0daddc8f4edfa1130f7
#
_entry.id   be3c7ae7326ed0daddc8f4edfa1130f7
#
_cell.length_a   1.000
_cell.length_b   1.000
_cell.length_c   1.000
_cell.angle_alpha   90.00
_cell.angle_beta   90.00
_cell.angle_gamma   90.00
#
_symmetry.space_group_name_H-M   'P 1'
#
loop_
_entity.id
_entity.type
_entity.pdbx_description
1 polymer ?
#
loop_
_entity_poly.entity_id
_entity_poly.type
_entity_poly.pdbx_seq_one_letter_code
_entity_poly.pdbx_strand_id
1 'polypeptide(L)'
;MHLPDLVSDLAVILLTGGVITVIFKKLNLPLVLGYILAGFLIGPYMPLFFSLADIEAVSTWSEIGIIILMFCLGLEFNLHKLASVGGTAIITALVEVGGMLAMGFAVGQLMGWGTMDSIFLGGMLSMSSTTIIIKAFDELNVRKTDFAQLVFGTLVMEDIAGIFMMIILSTISVSKSISGGALALQLGLLVLYLVLWLVLGIFLLPTLLNKASKLMSDETLLIVSLGICFGMVLLADALGFSSALGAFLAGSLLAGTVHAERVEHLTSGVKDLFGAVFFISVGMMLDPGAVVKYIWPILILTAVTIVGKLLFSSLGVLLSGHTLRQAIYCGCSLAQIGEFAFIIASLGLSLGVIADYIYPIIISVSVITTLTTPFFIKSADRICTGLER
;
A
#
# COMPACT_ATOMS: atom_id res chain seq x y z
N MET A 1 -17.10 -13.21 34.44
CA MET A 1 -17.30 -12.33 33.27
C MET A 1 -16.17 -12.66 32.32
N HIS A 2 -16.46 -13.27 31.17
CA HIS A 2 -15.49 -13.39 30.09
C HIS A 2 -15.52 -12.10 29.30
N LEU A 3 -14.34 -11.47 29.13
CA LEU A 3 -14.22 -10.36 28.18
C LEU A 3 -14.53 -10.88 26.77
N PRO A 4 -15.17 -10.08 25.91
CA PRO A 4 -15.33 -10.44 24.49
C PRO A 4 -13.94 -10.72 23.87
N ASP A 5 -13.84 -11.77 23.06
CA ASP A 5 -12.58 -12.19 22.45
C ASP A 5 -11.89 -11.05 21.68
N LEU A 6 -12.67 -10.22 20.99
CA LEU A 6 -12.19 -9.00 20.31
C LEU A 6 -11.41 -8.03 21.20
N VAL A 7 -11.80 -7.92 22.50
CA VAL A 7 -11.11 -7.00 23.44
C VAL A 7 -9.79 -7.59 23.87
N SER A 8 -9.73 -8.90 24.11
CA SER A 8 -8.50 -9.60 24.46
C SER A 8 -7.50 -9.57 23.29
N ASP A 9 -7.99 -9.78 22.07
CA ASP A 9 -7.20 -9.74 20.86
C ASP A 9 -6.59 -8.36 20.62
N LEU A 10 -7.38 -7.30 20.72
CA LEU A 10 -6.88 -5.94 20.60
C LEU A 10 -5.85 -5.59 21.66
N ALA A 11 -6.05 -6.05 22.89
CA ALA A 11 -5.09 -5.84 23.98
C ALA A 11 -3.74 -6.53 23.67
N VAL A 12 -3.75 -7.78 23.20
CA VAL A 12 -2.53 -8.52 22.82
C VAL A 12 -1.83 -7.85 21.63
N ILE A 13 -2.58 -7.47 20.61
CA ILE A 13 -2.07 -6.75 19.43
C ILE A 13 -1.35 -5.46 19.86
N LEU A 14 -2.01 -4.61 20.65
CA LEU A 14 -1.47 -3.31 21.02
C LEU A 14 -0.29 -3.42 22.01
N LEU A 15 -0.34 -4.34 22.97
CA LEU A 15 0.76 -4.54 23.91
C LEU A 15 2.01 -5.05 23.18
N THR A 16 1.87 -6.07 22.35
CA THR A 16 2.99 -6.64 21.60
C THR A 16 3.54 -5.65 20.59
N GLY A 17 2.65 -4.98 19.82
CA GLY A 17 3.02 -3.92 18.90
C GLY A 17 3.77 -2.79 19.57
N GLY A 18 3.30 -2.33 20.74
CA GLY A 18 3.96 -1.29 21.52
C GLY A 18 5.37 -1.67 21.97
N VAL A 19 5.55 -2.88 22.51
CA VAL A 19 6.88 -3.37 22.93
C VAL A 19 7.85 -3.47 21.75
N ILE A 20 7.43 -4.11 20.68
CA ILE A 20 8.26 -4.29 19.47
C ILE A 20 8.58 -2.95 18.82
N THR A 21 7.63 -2.02 18.77
CA THR A 21 7.84 -0.66 18.22
C THR A 21 8.95 0.08 18.97
N VAL A 22 8.97 0.01 20.31
CA VAL A 22 10.04 0.62 21.13
C VAL A 22 11.40 -0.01 20.80
N ILE A 23 11.46 -1.33 20.64
CA ILE A 23 12.69 -2.07 20.29
C ILE A 23 13.18 -1.63 18.89
N PHE A 24 12.29 -1.64 17.89
CA PHE A 24 12.63 -1.29 16.51
C PHE A 24 13.07 0.17 16.40
N LYS A 25 12.42 1.09 17.12
CA LYS A 25 12.84 2.49 17.18
C LYS A 25 14.24 2.65 17.79
N LYS A 26 14.56 1.86 18.85
CA LYS A 26 15.91 1.85 19.46
C LYS A 26 16.96 1.28 18.51
N LEU A 27 16.59 0.32 17.68
CA LEU A 27 17.48 -0.31 16.69
C LEU A 27 17.54 0.45 15.36
N ASN A 28 16.83 1.56 15.23
CA ASN A 28 16.70 2.33 13.99
C ASN A 28 16.17 1.49 12.81
N LEU A 29 15.28 0.53 13.07
CA LEU A 29 14.63 -0.29 12.06
C LEU A 29 13.26 0.29 11.64
N PRO A 30 12.79 0.02 10.40
CA PRO A 30 11.45 0.41 9.95
C PRO A 30 10.35 -0.17 10.84
N LEU A 31 9.42 0.67 11.32
CA LEU A 31 8.37 0.26 12.25
C LEU A 31 7.42 -0.79 11.65
N VAL A 32 7.17 -0.72 10.34
CA VAL A 32 6.34 -1.69 9.61
C VAL A 32 6.87 -3.11 9.77
N LEU A 33 8.20 -3.31 9.66
CA LEU A 33 8.81 -4.61 9.91
C LEU A 33 8.64 -5.06 11.37
N GLY A 34 8.66 -4.11 12.31
CA GLY A 34 8.39 -4.38 13.72
C GLY A 34 6.96 -4.88 13.92
N TYR A 35 5.98 -4.25 13.31
CA TYR A 35 4.57 -4.67 13.36
C TYR A 35 4.37 -6.06 12.75
N ILE A 36 4.96 -6.34 11.59
CA ILE A 36 4.90 -7.66 10.97
C ILE A 36 5.54 -8.73 11.88
N LEU A 37 6.69 -8.42 12.48
CA LEU A 37 7.33 -9.33 13.44
C LEU A 37 6.48 -9.54 14.68
N ALA A 38 5.87 -8.49 15.24
CA ALA A 38 4.96 -8.58 16.36
C ALA A 38 3.81 -9.54 16.05
N GLY A 39 3.18 -9.35 14.88
CA GLY A 39 2.10 -10.22 14.41
C GLY A 39 2.54 -11.66 14.23
N PHE A 40 3.69 -11.89 13.63
CA PHE A 40 4.26 -13.23 13.48
C PHE A 40 4.44 -13.94 14.83
N LEU A 41 4.92 -13.22 15.86
CA LEU A 41 5.16 -13.80 17.20
C LEU A 41 3.89 -14.14 17.98
N ILE A 42 2.77 -13.42 17.76
CA ILE A 42 1.48 -13.67 18.42
C ILE A 42 0.49 -14.41 17.52
N GLY A 43 0.87 -14.65 16.27
CA GLY A 43 0.03 -15.32 15.29
C GLY A 43 -0.20 -16.81 15.59
N PRO A 44 -1.20 -17.42 14.94
CA PRO A 44 -1.62 -18.79 15.20
C PRO A 44 -0.54 -19.83 14.87
N TYR A 45 0.46 -19.47 14.09
CA TYR A 45 1.55 -20.39 13.66
C TYR A 45 2.75 -20.42 14.63
N MET A 46 2.83 -19.50 15.61
CA MET A 46 3.92 -19.43 16.58
C MET A 46 3.38 -19.48 18.01
N PRO A 47 3.24 -20.68 18.61
CA PRO A 47 2.65 -20.84 19.95
C PRO A 47 3.59 -20.44 21.11
N LEU A 48 4.46 -19.45 20.92
CA LEU A 48 5.45 -19.04 21.93
C LEU A 48 4.85 -18.21 23.06
N PHE A 49 3.75 -17.48 22.82
CA PHE A 49 3.07 -16.63 23.78
C PHE A 49 1.55 -16.77 23.62
N PHE A 50 0.77 -15.83 24.10
CA PHE A 50 -0.68 -15.82 23.95
C PHE A 50 -1.07 -15.87 22.46
N SER A 51 -1.42 -17.04 21.94
CA SER A 51 -1.91 -17.16 20.57
C SER A 51 -3.35 -16.66 20.53
N LEU A 52 -3.62 -15.75 19.60
CA LEU A 52 -4.98 -15.43 19.21
C LEU A 52 -5.57 -16.67 18.52
N ALA A 53 -6.69 -17.14 19.03
CA ALA A 53 -7.28 -18.38 18.57
C ALA A 53 -8.17 -18.20 17.33
N ASP A 54 -8.54 -16.96 17.00
CA ASP A 54 -9.55 -16.68 16.00
C ASP A 54 -8.99 -15.91 14.79
N ILE A 55 -8.79 -16.64 13.68
CA ILE A 55 -8.33 -16.09 12.40
C ILE A 55 -9.37 -15.12 11.82
N GLU A 56 -10.66 -15.33 12.09
CA GLU A 56 -11.75 -14.47 11.60
C GLU A 56 -11.67 -13.08 12.24
N ALA A 57 -11.36 -13.02 13.55
CA ALA A 57 -11.11 -11.77 14.25
C ALA A 57 -9.90 -11.01 13.68
N VAL A 58 -8.82 -11.71 13.34
CA VAL A 58 -7.63 -11.13 12.70
C VAL A 58 -7.99 -10.50 11.35
N SER A 59 -8.80 -11.20 10.54
CA SER A 59 -9.26 -10.67 9.25
C SER A 59 -10.09 -9.39 9.43
N THR A 60 -10.99 -9.35 10.40
CA THR A 60 -11.81 -8.16 10.71
C THR A 60 -10.94 -6.97 11.12
N TRP A 61 -9.94 -7.16 11.98
CA TRP A 61 -9.01 -6.09 12.36
C TRP A 61 -8.18 -5.60 11.18
N SER A 62 -7.73 -6.51 10.32
CA SER A 62 -7.02 -6.18 9.08
C SER A 62 -7.87 -5.30 8.16
N GLU A 63 -9.14 -5.65 7.98
CA GLU A 63 -10.07 -4.91 7.13
C GLU A 63 -10.34 -3.49 7.65
N ILE A 64 -10.59 -3.34 8.95
CA ILE A 64 -10.73 -2.00 9.57
C ILE A 64 -9.43 -1.19 9.37
N GLY A 65 -8.28 -1.82 9.54
CA GLY A 65 -6.97 -1.20 9.32
C GLY A 65 -6.82 -0.67 7.88
N ILE A 66 -7.17 -1.48 6.89
CA ILE A 66 -7.15 -1.08 5.46
C ILE A 66 -8.09 0.09 5.21
N ILE A 67 -9.31 0.04 5.72
CA ILE A 67 -10.31 1.12 5.57
C ILE A 67 -9.73 2.44 6.06
N ILE A 68 -9.18 2.48 7.26
CA ILE A 68 -8.61 3.70 7.84
C ILE A 68 -7.37 4.17 7.07
N LEU A 69 -6.48 3.26 6.68
CA LEU A 69 -5.30 3.59 5.86
C LEU A 69 -5.71 4.19 4.52
N MET A 70 -6.67 3.59 3.82
CA MET A 70 -7.16 4.06 2.53
C MET A 70 -7.87 5.40 2.64
N PHE A 71 -8.64 5.62 3.70
CA PHE A 71 -9.26 6.90 3.99
C PHE A 71 -8.20 8.01 4.17
N CYS A 72 -7.19 7.77 4.99
CA CYS A 72 -6.11 8.74 5.20
C CYS A 72 -5.29 8.99 3.94
N LEU A 73 -5.04 7.95 3.15
CA LEU A 73 -4.40 8.10 1.84
C LEU A 73 -5.24 8.97 0.90
N GLY A 74 -6.56 8.77 0.91
CA GLY A 74 -7.49 9.62 0.18
C GLY A 74 -7.43 11.09 0.60
N LEU A 75 -7.27 11.37 1.91
CA LEU A 75 -7.08 12.73 2.43
C LEU A 75 -5.78 13.38 1.94
N GLU A 76 -4.71 12.61 1.80
CA GLU A 76 -3.42 13.07 1.27
C GLU A 76 -3.47 13.32 -0.25
N PHE A 77 -4.48 12.76 -0.94
CA PHE A 77 -4.64 12.86 -2.39
C PHE A 77 -5.13 14.25 -2.81
N ASN A 78 -4.19 15.13 -3.13
CA ASN A 78 -4.46 16.49 -3.57
C ASN A 78 -4.06 16.68 -5.04
N LEU A 79 -5.04 17.01 -5.89
CA LEU A 79 -4.83 17.29 -7.32
C LEU A 79 -3.82 18.43 -7.56
N HIS A 80 -3.67 19.38 -6.65
CA HIS A 80 -2.67 20.44 -6.76
C HIS A 80 -1.25 19.91 -6.54
N LYS A 81 -1.05 18.97 -5.60
CA LYS A 81 0.24 18.28 -5.44
C LYS A 81 0.59 17.50 -6.71
N LEU A 82 -0.41 16.84 -7.33
CA LEU A 82 -0.23 16.13 -8.59
C LEU A 82 0.24 17.06 -9.73
N ALA A 83 -0.33 18.25 -9.84
CA ALA A 83 0.08 19.24 -10.85
C ALA A 83 1.52 19.77 -10.63
N SER A 84 2.05 19.69 -9.42
CA SER A 84 3.43 20.08 -9.08
C SER A 84 4.46 18.98 -9.32
N VAL A 85 4.03 17.72 -9.57
CA VAL A 85 4.91 16.60 -9.88
C VAL A 85 5.45 16.76 -11.30
N GLY A 86 6.76 16.81 -11.45
CA GLY A 86 7.41 17.03 -12.76
C GLY A 86 7.20 15.85 -13.72
N GLY A 87 7.28 16.15 -15.03
CA GLY A 87 7.11 15.14 -16.10
C GLY A 87 8.04 13.92 -15.94
N THR A 88 9.23 14.11 -15.39
CA THR A 88 10.18 13.02 -15.07
C THR A 88 9.57 11.97 -14.15
N ALA A 89 8.93 12.39 -13.07
CA ALA A 89 8.35 11.45 -12.11
C ALA A 89 7.19 10.67 -12.73
N ILE A 90 6.38 11.31 -13.55
CA ILE A 90 5.28 10.66 -14.29
C ILE A 90 5.82 9.60 -15.25
N ILE A 91 6.82 9.96 -16.07
CA ILE A 91 7.42 9.02 -17.04
C ILE A 91 8.09 7.86 -16.29
N THR A 92 8.85 8.14 -15.22
CA THR A 92 9.52 7.12 -14.43
C THR A 92 8.53 6.14 -13.81
N ALA A 93 7.46 6.63 -13.16
CA ALA A 93 6.45 5.79 -12.57
C ALA A 93 5.68 4.97 -13.62
N LEU A 94 5.33 5.55 -14.78
CA LEU A 94 4.66 4.80 -15.85
C LEU A 94 5.52 3.66 -16.41
N VAL A 95 6.82 3.93 -16.65
CA VAL A 95 7.76 2.91 -17.15
C VAL A 95 7.99 1.82 -16.08
N GLU A 96 8.16 2.23 -14.84
CA GLU A 96 8.43 1.32 -13.74
C GLU A 96 7.20 0.46 -13.41
N VAL A 97 6.04 1.07 -13.16
CA VAL A 97 4.80 0.34 -12.83
C VAL A 97 4.39 -0.54 -14.01
N GLY A 98 4.41 -0.01 -15.25
CA GLY A 98 4.07 -0.79 -16.44
C GLY A 98 5.03 -1.96 -16.68
N GLY A 99 6.34 -1.72 -16.53
CA GLY A 99 7.38 -2.74 -16.64
C GLY A 99 7.26 -3.83 -15.58
N MET A 100 7.03 -3.44 -14.33
CA MET A 100 6.86 -4.38 -13.21
C MET A 100 5.55 -5.18 -13.31
N LEU A 101 4.45 -4.55 -13.76
CA LEU A 101 3.21 -5.25 -14.06
C LEU A 101 3.43 -6.36 -15.10
N ALA A 102 4.07 -6.01 -16.22
CA ALA A 102 4.35 -6.95 -17.30
C ALA A 102 5.31 -8.07 -16.84
N MET A 103 6.37 -7.71 -16.11
CA MET A 103 7.35 -8.66 -15.59
C MET A 103 6.73 -9.61 -14.55
N GLY A 104 5.98 -9.06 -13.58
CA GLY A 104 5.33 -9.86 -12.55
C GLY A 104 4.28 -10.80 -13.15
N PHE A 105 3.49 -10.33 -14.11
CA PHE A 105 2.57 -11.18 -14.85
C PHE A 105 3.29 -12.31 -15.58
N ALA A 106 4.35 -11.99 -16.33
CA ALA A 106 5.12 -13.00 -17.09
C ALA A 106 5.74 -14.04 -16.15
N VAL A 107 6.34 -13.61 -15.04
CA VAL A 107 6.94 -14.53 -14.06
C VAL A 107 5.88 -15.40 -13.39
N GLY A 108 4.72 -14.84 -13.01
CA GLY A 108 3.61 -15.63 -12.47
C GLY A 108 3.15 -16.72 -13.45
N GLN A 109 2.98 -16.39 -14.73
CA GLN A 109 2.63 -17.37 -15.78
C GLN A 109 3.72 -18.42 -15.97
N LEU A 110 5.00 -18.03 -15.95
CA LEU A 110 6.14 -18.97 -16.05
C LEU A 110 6.21 -19.93 -14.85
N MET A 111 5.78 -19.49 -13.67
CA MET A 111 5.67 -20.31 -12.47
C MET A 111 4.41 -21.20 -12.48
N GLY A 112 3.58 -21.11 -13.50
CA GLY A 112 2.32 -21.87 -13.63
C GLY A 112 1.17 -21.37 -12.77
N TRP A 113 1.25 -20.10 -12.32
CA TRP A 113 0.19 -19.49 -11.52
C TRP A 113 -1.00 -19.09 -12.38
N GLY A 114 -2.17 -18.99 -11.75
CA GLY A 114 -3.39 -18.54 -12.42
C GLY A 114 -3.25 -17.13 -13.01
N THR A 115 -4.10 -16.82 -14.00
CA THR A 115 -4.06 -15.50 -14.66
C THR A 115 -4.31 -14.36 -13.66
N MET A 116 -5.28 -14.52 -12.74
CA MET A 116 -5.55 -13.53 -11.70
C MET A 116 -4.39 -13.40 -10.72
N ASP A 117 -3.85 -14.53 -10.25
CA ASP A 117 -2.66 -14.54 -9.40
C ASP A 117 -1.50 -13.76 -10.02
N SER A 118 -1.28 -13.96 -11.33
CA SER A 118 -0.21 -13.30 -12.08
C SER A 118 -0.45 -11.79 -12.27
N ILE A 119 -1.69 -11.37 -12.52
CA ILE A 119 -2.06 -9.96 -12.64
C ILE A 119 -1.86 -9.25 -11.29
N PHE A 120 -2.39 -9.83 -10.22
CA PHE A 120 -2.22 -9.32 -8.86
C PHE A 120 -0.75 -9.28 -8.45
N LEU A 121 0.03 -10.33 -8.79
CA LEU A 121 1.47 -10.37 -8.56
C LEU A 121 2.17 -9.15 -9.20
N GLY A 122 1.91 -8.88 -10.48
CA GLY A 122 2.46 -7.72 -11.17
C GLY A 122 2.15 -6.41 -10.44
N GLY A 123 0.90 -6.24 -9.98
CA GLY A 123 0.47 -5.11 -9.17
C GLY A 123 1.23 -4.99 -7.85
N MET A 124 1.36 -6.10 -7.11
CA MET A 124 2.07 -6.11 -5.84
C MET A 124 3.56 -5.79 -5.98
N LEU A 125 4.23 -6.33 -7.01
CA LEU A 125 5.65 -6.09 -7.24
C LEU A 125 5.96 -4.68 -7.74
N SER A 126 4.98 -3.94 -8.26
CA SER A 126 5.18 -2.58 -8.79
C SER A 126 5.17 -1.48 -7.73
N MET A 127 4.74 -1.76 -6.49
CA MET A 127 4.55 -0.74 -5.46
C MET A 127 5.73 -0.63 -4.52
N SER A 128 6.38 0.54 -4.45
CA SER A 128 7.45 0.84 -3.49
C SER A 128 6.91 1.46 -2.19
N SER A 129 7.70 1.41 -1.12
CA SER A 129 7.35 2.05 0.16
C SER A 129 7.99 3.42 0.32
N THR A 130 7.18 4.44 0.40
CA THR A 130 7.61 5.81 0.70
C THR A 130 8.27 5.90 2.06
N THR A 131 7.70 5.25 3.07
CA THR A 131 8.18 5.29 4.46
C THR A 131 9.58 4.70 4.62
N ILE A 132 9.85 3.56 3.95
CA ILE A 132 11.15 2.89 4.01
C ILE A 132 12.22 3.72 3.34
N ILE A 133 11.90 4.32 2.18
CA ILE A 133 12.84 5.15 1.42
C ILE A 133 13.18 6.44 2.17
N ILE A 134 12.18 7.13 2.72
CA ILE A 134 12.42 8.34 3.54
C ILE A 134 13.38 8.02 4.68
N LYS A 135 13.13 6.94 5.41
CA LYS A 135 13.99 6.52 6.51
C LYS A 135 15.41 6.20 6.06
N ALA A 136 15.55 5.42 4.98
CA ALA A 136 16.86 5.10 4.43
C ALA A 136 17.63 6.36 3.98
N PHE A 137 16.95 7.33 3.36
CA PHE A 137 17.56 8.59 2.94
C PHE A 137 17.96 9.49 4.12
N ASP A 138 17.17 9.49 5.20
CA ASP A 138 17.52 10.21 6.43
C ASP A 138 18.76 9.59 7.11
N GLU A 139 18.82 8.25 7.20
CA GLU A 139 19.98 7.53 7.76
C GLU A 139 21.26 7.71 6.94
N LEU A 140 21.13 7.81 5.62
CA LEU A 140 22.24 8.01 4.69
C LEU A 140 22.59 9.49 4.46
N ASN A 141 21.81 10.42 5.02
CA ASN A 141 21.94 11.87 4.83
C ASN A 141 21.87 12.31 3.35
N VAL A 142 21.08 11.61 2.52
CA VAL A 142 20.94 11.89 1.08
C VAL A 142 19.59 12.52 0.69
N ARG A 143 18.70 12.79 1.65
CA ARG A 143 17.33 13.29 1.43
C ARG A 143 17.24 14.59 0.61
N LYS A 144 18.29 15.43 0.65
CA LYS A 144 18.33 16.75 -0.03
C LYS A 144 18.99 16.68 -1.41
N THR A 145 19.36 15.51 -1.90
CA THR A 145 20.00 15.34 -3.21
C THR A 145 18.98 15.40 -4.33
N ASP A 146 19.44 15.72 -5.55
CA ASP A 146 18.57 15.80 -6.73
C ASP A 146 17.89 14.46 -7.04
N PHE A 147 18.61 13.34 -6.91
CA PHE A 147 18.01 12.03 -7.14
C PHE A 147 16.94 11.69 -6.09
N ALA A 148 17.09 12.15 -4.85
CA ALA A 148 16.07 11.94 -3.82
C ALA A 148 14.76 12.65 -4.18
N GLN A 149 14.83 13.85 -4.77
CA GLN A 149 13.64 14.55 -5.25
C GLN A 149 12.95 13.80 -6.39
N LEU A 150 13.73 13.21 -7.32
CA LEU A 150 13.20 12.36 -8.38
C LEU A 150 12.49 11.13 -7.80
N VAL A 151 13.11 10.48 -6.83
CA VAL A 151 12.52 9.31 -6.14
C VAL A 151 11.22 9.69 -5.44
N PHE A 152 11.19 10.79 -4.69
CA PHE A 152 9.96 11.24 -4.01
C PHE A 152 8.84 11.56 -5.00
N GLY A 153 9.16 12.23 -6.11
CA GLY A 153 8.19 12.47 -7.17
C GLY A 153 7.63 11.16 -7.76
N THR A 154 8.51 10.19 -8.03
CA THR A 154 8.12 8.86 -8.54
C THR A 154 7.23 8.12 -7.56
N LEU A 155 7.56 8.12 -6.26
CA LEU A 155 6.74 7.49 -5.21
C LEU A 155 5.32 8.07 -5.14
N VAL A 156 5.18 9.40 -5.24
CA VAL A 156 3.86 10.04 -5.30
C VAL A 156 3.05 9.52 -6.50
N MET A 157 3.71 9.32 -7.64
CA MET A 157 3.04 8.77 -8.83
C MET A 157 2.76 7.28 -8.72
N GLU A 158 3.64 6.50 -8.07
CA GLU A 158 3.38 5.09 -7.75
C GLU A 158 2.16 4.94 -6.83
N ASP A 159 2.04 5.77 -5.78
CA ASP A 159 0.89 5.74 -4.87
C ASP A 159 -0.42 5.97 -5.63
N ILE A 160 -0.43 6.94 -6.56
CA ILE A 160 -1.59 7.20 -7.43
C ILE A 160 -1.85 6.00 -8.34
N ALA A 161 -0.81 5.44 -8.96
CA ALA A 161 -0.95 4.26 -9.81
C ALA A 161 -1.49 3.06 -9.01
N GLY A 162 -1.05 2.88 -7.75
CA GLY A 162 -1.55 1.86 -6.82
C GLY A 162 -3.05 1.97 -6.58
N ILE A 163 -3.55 3.20 -6.39
CA ILE A 163 -4.99 3.45 -6.23
C ILE A 163 -5.76 3.05 -7.48
N PHE A 164 -5.33 3.54 -8.66
CA PHE A 164 -5.97 3.15 -9.93
C PHE A 164 -5.92 1.64 -10.16
N MET A 165 -4.81 1.02 -9.80
CA MET A 165 -4.64 -0.42 -9.90
C MET A 165 -5.63 -1.18 -9.01
N MET A 166 -5.83 -0.76 -7.76
CA MET A 166 -6.83 -1.38 -6.87
C MET A 166 -8.24 -1.26 -7.44
N ILE A 167 -8.59 -0.10 -8.03
CA ILE A 167 -9.88 0.09 -8.70
C ILE A 167 -10.04 -0.89 -9.87
N ILE A 168 -9.03 -0.98 -10.73
CA ILE A 168 -9.03 -1.85 -11.90
C ILE A 168 -9.10 -3.32 -11.48
N LEU A 169 -8.26 -3.74 -10.53
CA LEU A 169 -8.21 -5.11 -10.04
C LEU A 169 -9.54 -5.53 -9.37
N SER A 170 -10.13 -4.65 -8.55
CA SER A 170 -11.46 -4.88 -7.97
C SER A 170 -12.52 -5.08 -9.06
N THR A 171 -12.50 -4.23 -10.08
CA THR A 171 -13.48 -4.29 -11.19
C THR A 171 -13.33 -5.57 -12.02
N ILE A 172 -12.10 -5.96 -12.37
CA ILE A 172 -11.83 -7.20 -13.13
C ILE A 172 -12.25 -8.44 -12.33
N SER A 173 -12.06 -8.41 -11.02
CA SER A 173 -12.38 -9.52 -10.13
C SER A 173 -13.89 -9.78 -10.02
N VAL A 174 -14.70 -8.72 -10.01
CA VAL A 174 -16.17 -8.82 -9.96
C VAL A 174 -16.74 -9.31 -11.30
N SER A 175 -16.10 -9.01 -12.42
CA SER A 175 -16.52 -9.45 -13.76
C SER A 175 -16.11 -10.90 -14.03
N LYS A 176 -16.77 -11.87 -13.45
CA LYS A 176 -16.50 -13.33 -13.62
C LYS A 176 -16.47 -13.86 -15.07
N SER A 177 -16.67 -13.02 -16.08
CA SER A 177 -16.59 -13.37 -17.49
C SER A 177 -15.83 -12.30 -18.27
N ILE A 178 -14.70 -12.65 -18.87
CA ILE A 178 -13.92 -11.83 -19.81
C ILE A 178 -14.64 -11.74 -21.18
N SER A 179 -15.94 -11.54 -21.21
CA SER A 179 -16.62 -11.19 -22.46
C SER A 179 -16.51 -9.67 -22.63
N GLY A 180 -15.88 -9.21 -23.70
CA GLY A 180 -15.52 -7.79 -23.91
C GLY A 180 -16.69 -6.82 -23.75
N GLY A 181 -17.93 -7.23 -24.04
CA GLY A 181 -19.12 -6.40 -23.85
C GLY A 181 -19.55 -6.24 -22.40
N ALA A 182 -19.48 -7.28 -21.59
CA ALA A 182 -19.81 -7.23 -20.15
C ALA A 182 -18.76 -6.41 -19.38
N LEU A 183 -17.49 -6.58 -19.71
CA LEU A 183 -16.39 -5.81 -19.13
C LEU A 183 -16.53 -4.30 -19.48
N ALA A 184 -16.82 -3.96 -20.73
CA ALA A 184 -17.03 -2.57 -21.13
C ALA A 184 -18.21 -1.92 -20.41
N LEU A 185 -19.32 -2.66 -20.22
CA LEU A 185 -20.47 -2.17 -19.48
C LEU A 185 -20.14 -1.93 -18.00
N GLN A 186 -19.44 -2.87 -17.35
CA GLN A 186 -19.06 -2.74 -15.95
C GLN A 186 -18.05 -1.61 -15.72
N LEU A 187 -17.05 -1.46 -16.61
CA LEU A 187 -16.14 -0.31 -16.59
C LEU A 187 -16.90 1.01 -16.82
N GLY A 188 -17.87 1.02 -17.73
CA GLY A 188 -18.72 2.17 -17.94
C GLY A 188 -19.56 2.55 -16.71
N LEU A 189 -20.14 1.57 -16.02
CA LEU A 189 -20.86 1.77 -14.76
C LEU A 189 -19.92 2.25 -13.65
N LEU A 190 -18.73 1.66 -13.53
CA LEU A 190 -17.71 2.12 -12.58
C LEU A 190 -17.35 3.59 -12.81
N VAL A 191 -17.04 3.96 -14.04
CA VAL A 191 -16.72 5.36 -14.41
C VAL A 191 -17.92 6.28 -14.10
N LEU A 192 -19.14 5.86 -14.41
CA LEU A 192 -20.35 6.60 -14.10
C LEU A 192 -20.50 6.81 -12.58
N TYR A 193 -20.32 5.77 -11.77
CA TYR A 193 -20.40 5.87 -10.30
C TYR A 193 -19.28 6.75 -9.74
N LEU A 194 -18.04 6.62 -10.23
CA LEU A 194 -16.93 7.48 -9.83
C LEU A 194 -17.21 8.96 -10.16
N VAL A 195 -17.69 9.24 -11.36
CA VAL A 195 -18.05 10.61 -11.77
C VAL A 195 -19.21 11.14 -10.93
N LEU A 196 -20.25 10.34 -10.70
CA LEU A 196 -21.39 10.74 -9.88
C LEU A 196 -20.97 11.03 -8.43
N TRP A 197 -20.10 10.21 -7.87
CA TRP A 197 -19.53 10.40 -6.53
C TRP A 197 -18.66 11.64 -6.44
N LEU A 198 -17.78 11.85 -7.41
CA LEU A 198 -16.94 13.03 -7.45
C LEU A 198 -17.80 14.30 -7.58
N VAL A 199 -18.79 14.31 -8.46
CA VAL A 199 -19.66 15.47 -8.66
C VAL A 199 -20.49 15.75 -7.40
N LEU A 200 -21.15 14.75 -6.84
CA LEU A 200 -21.90 14.91 -5.58
C LEU A 200 -21.00 15.31 -4.42
N GLY A 201 -19.83 14.69 -4.30
CA GLY A 201 -18.89 14.97 -3.23
C GLY A 201 -18.29 16.37 -3.32
N ILE A 202 -17.90 16.82 -4.52
CA ILE A 202 -17.32 18.15 -4.73
C ILE A 202 -18.34 19.27 -4.45
N PHE A 203 -19.61 19.06 -4.76
CA PHE A 203 -20.62 20.10 -4.58
C PHE A 203 -21.38 19.99 -3.25
N LEU A 204 -21.75 18.78 -2.83
CA LEU A 204 -22.59 18.55 -1.66
C LEU A 204 -21.79 18.61 -0.36
N LEU A 205 -20.63 17.93 -0.32
CA LEU A 205 -19.86 17.77 0.92
C LEU A 205 -19.29 19.09 1.44
N PRO A 206 -18.62 19.94 0.63
CA PRO A 206 -18.16 21.24 1.10
C PRO A 206 -19.29 22.14 1.58
N THR A 207 -20.44 22.10 0.88
CA THR A 207 -21.63 22.90 1.25
C THR A 207 -22.18 22.48 2.63
N LEU A 208 -22.26 21.16 2.87
CA LEU A 208 -22.73 20.64 4.16
C LEU A 208 -21.75 20.95 5.29
N LEU A 209 -20.45 20.70 5.07
CA LEU A 209 -19.40 20.94 6.05
C LEU A 209 -19.26 22.44 6.39
N ASN A 210 -19.32 23.33 5.38
CA ASN A 210 -19.26 24.76 5.60
C ASN A 210 -20.45 25.31 6.38
N LYS A 211 -21.68 24.79 6.12
CA LYS A 211 -22.86 25.17 6.90
C LYS A 211 -22.77 24.70 8.35
N ALA A 212 -22.19 23.50 8.58
CA ALA A 212 -22.02 22.93 9.90
C ALA A 212 -20.76 23.42 10.62
N SER A 213 -19.84 24.09 9.93
CA SER A 213 -18.49 24.42 10.42
C SER A 213 -18.48 25.23 11.72
N LYS A 214 -19.47 26.12 11.91
CA LYS A 214 -19.62 26.92 13.14
C LYS A 214 -19.98 26.08 14.37
N LEU A 215 -20.48 24.87 14.19
CA LEU A 215 -20.91 23.93 15.24
C LEU A 215 -19.89 22.77 15.40
N MET A 216 -18.88 22.67 14.53
CA MET A 216 -17.93 21.56 14.51
C MET A 216 -16.71 21.85 15.41
N SER A 217 -16.69 21.25 16.59
CA SER A 217 -15.48 21.03 17.37
C SER A 217 -14.54 20.03 16.65
N ASP A 218 -13.30 19.88 17.12
CA ASP A 218 -12.37 18.85 16.60
C ASP A 218 -12.93 17.43 16.75
N GLU A 219 -13.54 17.15 17.88
CA GLU A 219 -14.21 15.88 18.16
C GLU A 219 -15.35 15.62 17.14
N THR A 220 -16.23 16.61 16.96
CA THR A 220 -17.34 16.48 16.00
C THR A 220 -16.85 16.30 14.58
N LEU A 221 -15.81 17.02 14.17
CA LEU A 221 -15.24 16.91 12.84
C LEU A 221 -14.62 15.53 12.60
N LEU A 222 -13.90 14.98 13.59
CA LEU A 222 -13.34 13.62 13.53
C LEU A 222 -14.45 12.57 13.37
N ILE A 223 -15.50 12.64 14.21
CA ILE A 223 -16.63 11.69 14.17
C ILE A 223 -17.34 11.77 12.82
N VAL A 224 -17.62 12.98 12.33
CA VAL A 224 -18.30 13.18 11.03
C VAL A 224 -17.44 12.65 9.89
N SER A 225 -16.12 12.90 9.91
CA SER A 225 -15.20 12.43 8.87
C SER A 225 -15.10 10.92 8.81
N LEU A 226 -15.00 10.25 9.97
CA LEU A 226 -15.01 8.80 10.05
C LEU A 226 -16.41 8.24 9.70
N GLY A 227 -17.48 8.93 10.08
CA GLY A 227 -18.85 8.57 9.68
C GLY A 227 -19.04 8.61 8.16
N ILE A 228 -18.47 9.61 7.48
CA ILE A 228 -18.44 9.70 6.01
C ILE A 228 -17.62 8.54 5.44
N CYS A 229 -16.45 8.24 6.03
CA CYS A 229 -15.61 7.12 5.61
C CYS A 229 -16.39 5.81 5.61
N PHE A 230 -16.91 5.40 6.76
CA PHE A 230 -17.64 4.14 6.90
C PHE A 230 -18.97 4.13 6.13
N GLY A 231 -19.66 5.26 6.01
CA GLY A 231 -20.83 5.39 5.16
C GLY A 231 -20.55 5.14 3.69
N MET A 232 -19.39 5.63 3.20
CA MET A 232 -18.94 5.41 1.83
C MET A 232 -18.45 3.97 1.61
N VAL A 233 -17.86 3.34 2.63
CA VAL A 233 -17.53 1.91 2.62
C VAL A 233 -18.78 1.06 2.44
N LEU A 234 -19.82 1.31 3.24
CA LEU A 234 -21.10 0.60 3.12
C LEU A 234 -21.76 0.80 1.75
N LEU A 235 -21.67 2.02 1.22
CA LEU A 235 -22.20 2.30 -0.12
C LEU A 235 -21.40 1.58 -1.21
N ALA A 236 -20.06 1.52 -1.10
CA ALA A 236 -19.21 0.80 -2.02
C ALA A 236 -19.55 -0.70 -2.02
N ASP A 237 -19.63 -1.30 -0.84
CA ASP A 237 -19.98 -2.70 -0.66
C ASP A 237 -21.37 -3.03 -1.25
N ALA A 238 -22.37 -2.21 -0.99
CA ALA A 238 -23.73 -2.37 -1.56
C ALA A 238 -23.74 -2.28 -3.10
N LEU A 239 -22.77 -1.62 -3.70
CA LEU A 239 -22.61 -1.52 -5.15
C LEU A 239 -21.65 -2.59 -5.75
N GLY A 240 -21.12 -3.49 -4.91
CA GLY A 240 -20.20 -4.55 -5.31
C GLY A 240 -18.76 -4.09 -5.51
N PHE A 241 -18.37 -2.95 -4.93
CA PHE A 241 -16.99 -2.46 -4.92
C PHE A 241 -16.30 -2.82 -3.59
N SER A 242 -14.96 -2.70 -3.57
CA SER A 242 -14.20 -2.96 -2.35
C SER A 242 -14.38 -1.88 -1.28
N SER A 243 -14.33 -2.29 -0.01
CA SER A 243 -14.30 -1.41 1.16
C SER A 243 -13.17 -0.37 1.08
N ALA A 244 -12.00 -0.80 0.59
CA ALA A 244 -10.83 0.04 0.39
C ALA A 244 -11.10 1.20 -0.58
N LEU A 245 -11.81 0.94 -1.70
CA LEU A 245 -12.20 1.97 -2.66
C LEU A 245 -13.17 2.99 -2.02
N GLY A 246 -14.18 2.51 -1.29
CA GLY A 246 -15.13 3.39 -0.60
C GLY A 246 -14.43 4.34 0.37
N ALA A 247 -13.52 3.81 1.18
CA ALA A 247 -12.73 4.57 2.13
C ALA A 247 -11.82 5.60 1.45
N PHE A 248 -11.10 5.20 0.40
CA PHE A 248 -10.25 6.11 -0.37
C PHE A 248 -11.04 7.27 -0.98
N LEU A 249 -12.18 6.99 -1.59
CA LEU A 249 -13.04 8.02 -2.18
C LEU A 249 -13.56 8.98 -1.10
N ALA A 250 -13.96 8.50 0.08
CA ALA A 250 -14.35 9.35 1.20
C ALA A 250 -13.24 10.33 1.58
N GLY A 251 -12.01 9.84 1.71
CA GLY A 251 -10.83 10.67 1.98
C GLY A 251 -10.58 11.71 0.90
N SER A 252 -10.60 11.30 -0.37
CA SER A 252 -10.39 12.19 -1.52
C SER A 252 -11.44 13.30 -1.63
N LEU A 253 -12.69 13.02 -1.28
CA LEU A 253 -13.75 14.02 -1.23
C LEU A 253 -13.51 15.04 -0.12
N LEU A 254 -13.07 14.60 1.06
CA LEU A 254 -12.72 15.49 2.17
C LEU A 254 -11.44 16.29 1.89
N ALA A 255 -10.49 15.73 1.15
CA ALA A 255 -9.28 16.43 0.69
C ALA A 255 -9.58 17.68 -0.16
N GLY A 256 -10.70 17.70 -0.87
CA GLY A 256 -11.19 18.85 -1.64
C GLY A 256 -11.86 19.95 -0.79
N THR A 257 -11.98 19.78 0.52
CA THR A 257 -12.66 20.74 1.42
C THR A 257 -11.69 21.68 2.13
N VAL A 258 -12.18 22.80 2.61
CA VAL A 258 -11.38 23.76 3.42
C VAL A 258 -10.95 23.18 4.78
N HIS A 259 -11.51 22.05 5.18
CA HIS A 259 -11.22 21.36 6.42
C HIS A 259 -10.20 20.22 6.26
N ALA A 260 -9.68 19.98 5.04
CA ALA A 260 -8.81 18.84 4.71
C ALA A 260 -7.62 18.68 5.67
N GLU A 261 -6.81 19.72 5.84
CA GLU A 261 -5.63 19.71 6.74
C GLU A 261 -6.00 19.40 8.20
N ARG A 262 -7.14 19.95 8.65
CA ARG A 262 -7.63 19.72 10.01
C ARG A 262 -8.09 18.27 10.20
N VAL A 263 -8.80 17.71 9.22
CA VAL A 263 -9.22 16.31 9.23
C VAL A 263 -8.01 15.39 9.18
N GLU A 264 -7.03 15.65 8.31
CA GLU A 264 -5.77 14.90 8.22
C GLU A 264 -5.03 14.87 9.56
N HIS A 265 -4.91 16.02 10.21
CA HIS A 265 -4.29 16.11 11.54
C HIS A 265 -5.05 15.32 12.61
N LEU A 266 -6.38 15.45 12.64
CA LEU A 266 -7.22 14.74 13.63
C LEU A 266 -7.24 13.22 13.42
N THR A 267 -7.12 12.76 12.18
CA THR A 267 -7.13 11.32 11.84
C THR A 267 -5.75 10.67 11.91
N SER A 268 -4.66 11.44 12.05
CA SER A 268 -3.29 10.90 12.04
C SER A 268 -3.07 9.85 13.14
N GLY A 269 -3.52 10.11 14.37
CA GLY A 269 -3.42 9.14 15.47
C GLY A 269 -4.26 7.88 15.25
N VAL A 270 -5.41 8.02 14.58
CA VAL A 270 -6.26 6.88 14.19
C VAL A 270 -5.57 6.06 13.10
N LYS A 271 -4.96 6.72 12.11
CA LYS A 271 -4.13 6.10 11.06
C LYS A 271 -2.98 5.29 11.67
N ASP A 272 -2.24 5.88 12.60
CA ASP A 272 -1.09 5.21 13.24
C ASP A 272 -1.53 3.97 14.02
N LEU A 273 -2.63 4.09 14.78
CA LEU A 273 -3.19 2.98 15.56
C LEU A 273 -3.64 1.83 14.65
N PHE A 274 -4.54 2.12 13.71
CA PHE A 274 -5.11 1.08 12.85
C PHE A 274 -4.15 0.60 11.77
N GLY A 275 -3.19 1.43 11.37
CA GLY A 275 -2.06 1.00 10.55
C GLY A 275 -1.21 -0.04 11.28
N ALA A 276 -0.89 0.18 12.56
CA ALA A 276 -0.20 -0.82 13.36
C ALA A 276 -1.00 -2.12 13.47
N VAL A 277 -2.31 -2.02 13.75
CA VAL A 277 -3.20 -3.19 13.81
C VAL A 277 -3.19 -3.95 12.48
N PHE A 278 -3.30 -3.26 11.35
CA PHE A 278 -3.24 -3.88 10.02
C PHE A 278 -1.93 -4.64 9.81
N PHE A 279 -0.77 -4.01 10.01
CA PHE A 279 0.51 -4.68 9.77
C PHE A 279 0.79 -5.83 10.75
N ILE A 280 0.29 -5.75 12.00
CA ILE A 280 0.35 -6.85 12.94
C ILE A 280 -0.53 -8.00 12.45
N SER A 281 -1.75 -7.72 11.98
CA SER A 281 -2.64 -8.74 11.39
C SER A 281 -2.02 -9.40 10.16
N VAL A 282 -1.34 -8.62 9.30
CA VAL A 282 -0.54 -9.14 8.18
C VAL A 282 0.53 -10.12 8.67
N GLY A 283 1.25 -9.76 9.73
CA GLY A 283 2.27 -10.62 10.33
C GLY A 283 1.71 -11.93 10.90
N MET A 284 0.50 -11.89 11.49
CA MET A 284 -0.18 -13.07 12.01
C MET A 284 -0.52 -14.10 10.92
N MET A 285 -0.74 -13.65 9.70
CA MET A 285 -1.03 -14.52 8.56
C MET A 285 0.23 -15.18 7.97
N LEU A 286 1.42 -14.87 8.48
CA LEU A 286 2.67 -15.45 8.03
C LEU A 286 2.85 -16.86 8.60
N ASP A 287 2.68 -17.88 7.77
CA ASP A 287 2.93 -19.28 8.10
C ASP A 287 4.39 -19.64 7.81
N PRO A 288 5.22 -20.00 8.82
CA PRO A 288 6.60 -20.46 8.61
C PRO A 288 6.69 -21.68 7.71
N GLY A 289 5.70 -22.59 7.77
CA GLY A 289 5.64 -23.76 6.91
C GLY A 289 5.46 -23.38 5.45
N ALA A 290 4.61 -22.38 5.18
CA ALA A 290 4.44 -21.85 3.83
C ALA A 290 5.72 -21.15 3.34
N VAL A 291 6.43 -20.41 4.18
CA VAL A 291 7.71 -19.77 3.81
C VAL A 291 8.74 -20.82 3.36
N VAL A 292 8.88 -21.90 4.12
CA VAL A 292 9.80 -23.00 3.75
C VAL A 292 9.34 -23.71 2.48
N LYS A 293 8.05 -24.00 2.35
CA LYS A 293 7.46 -24.63 1.18
C LYS A 293 7.65 -23.82 -0.10
N TYR A 294 7.50 -22.51 -0.02
CA TYR A 294 7.57 -21.59 -1.16
C TYR A 294 8.89 -20.83 -1.25
N ILE A 295 9.98 -21.36 -0.68
CA ILE A 295 11.27 -20.68 -0.65
C ILE A 295 11.78 -20.29 -2.04
N TRP A 296 11.60 -21.16 -3.05
CA TRP A 296 12.00 -20.88 -4.42
C TRP A 296 11.21 -19.74 -5.08
N PRO A 297 9.85 -19.72 -5.03
CA PRO A 297 9.07 -18.54 -5.39
C PRO A 297 9.52 -17.26 -4.71
N ILE A 298 9.77 -17.31 -3.40
CA ILE A 298 10.22 -16.13 -2.63
C ILE A 298 11.56 -15.61 -3.16
N LEU A 299 12.54 -16.48 -3.37
CA LEU A 299 13.86 -16.09 -3.88
C LEU A 299 13.79 -15.55 -5.32
N ILE A 300 13.02 -16.21 -6.19
CA ILE A 300 12.83 -15.78 -7.58
C ILE A 300 12.15 -14.40 -7.60
N LEU A 301 11.04 -14.22 -6.88
CA LEU A 301 10.31 -12.96 -6.86
C LEU A 301 11.10 -11.84 -6.17
N THR A 302 11.92 -12.16 -5.17
CA THR A 302 12.86 -11.18 -4.60
C THR A 302 13.86 -10.69 -5.64
N ALA A 303 14.48 -11.60 -6.37
CA ALA A 303 15.42 -11.27 -7.46
C ALA A 303 14.73 -10.47 -8.57
N VAL A 304 13.56 -10.92 -9.01
CA VAL A 304 12.73 -10.24 -10.02
C VAL A 304 12.35 -8.82 -9.58
N THR A 305 11.96 -8.65 -8.33
CA THR A 305 11.64 -7.33 -7.77
C THR A 305 12.84 -6.41 -7.81
N ILE A 306 13.97 -6.83 -7.26
CA ILE A 306 15.18 -6.01 -7.19
C ILE A 306 15.67 -5.64 -8.59
N VAL A 307 15.83 -6.64 -9.47
CA VAL A 307 16.33 -6.43 -10.83
C VAL A 307 15.32 -5.63 -11.66
N GLY A 308 14.06 -5.97 -11.61
CA GLY A 308 13.01 -5.30 -12.36
C GLY A 308 12.83 -3.84 -11.95
N LYS A 309 12.72 -3.57 -10.66
CA LYS A 309 12.65 -2.21 -10.12
C LYS A 309 13.87 -1.38 -10.50
N LEU A 310 15.09 -1.91 -10.29
CA LEU A 310 16.32 -1.25 -10.70
C LEU A 310 16.31 -0.94 -12.20
N LEU A 311 15.95 -1.91 -13.04
CA LEU A 311 15.93 -1.75 -14.49
C LEU A 311 14.89 -0.72 -14.94
N PHE A 312 13.63 -0.88 -14.55
CA PHE A 312 12.55 -0.07 -15.08
C PHE A 312 12.55 1.34 -14.49
N SER A 313 12.88 1.53 -13.21
CA SER A 313 13.01 2.85 -12.62
C SER A 313 14.19 3.61 -13.23
N SER A 314 15.34 2.95 -13.41
CA SER A 314 16.49 3.57 -14.09
C SER A 314 16.16 3.93 -15.54
N LEU A 315 15.48 3.04 -16.26
CA LEU A 315 15.05 3.29 -17.64
C LEU A 315 14.10 4.50 -17.71
N GLY A 316 13.13 4.61 -16.82
CA GLY A 316 12.21 5.75 -16.76
C GLY A 316 12.91 7.08 -16.54
N VAL A 317 13.89 7.11 -15.63
CA VAL A 317 14.72 8.31 -15.38
C VAL A 317 15.55 8.68 -16.60
N LEU A 318 16.17 7.69 -17.27
CA LEU A 318 16.94 7.91 -18.50
C LEU A 318 16.07 8.43 -19.64
N LEU A 319 14.87 7.87 -19.84
CA LEU A 319 13.91 8.31 -20.86
C LEU A 319 13.43 9.75 -20.62
N SER A 320 13.51 10.21 -19.36
CA SER A 320 13.18 11.59 -18.98
C SER A 320 14.35 12.56 -19.18
N GLY A 321 15.49 12.11 -19.74
CA GLY A 321 16.64 12.96 -20.07
C GLY A 321 17.62 13.23 -18.92
N HIS A 322 17.54 12.46 -17.84
CA HIS A 322 18.46 12.56 -16.72
C HIS A 322 19.72 11.70 -16.90
N THR A 323 20.73 11.94 -16.05
CA THR A 323 22.00 11.26 -16.15
C THR A 323 21.92 9.78 -15.71
N LEU A 324 22.82 8.95 -16.25
CA LEU A 324 22.93 7.54 -15.85
C LEU A 324 23.16 7.38 -14.34
N ARG A 325 23.91 8.29 -13.73
CA ARG A 325 24.15 8.30 -12.28
C ARG A 325 22.85 8.49 -11.51
N GLN A 326 22.04 9.50 -11.86
CA GLN A 326 20.74 9.72 -11.24
C GLN A 326 19.81 8.52 -11.45
N ALA A 327 19.82 7.93 -12.65
CA ALA A 327 19.01 6.75 -12.96
C ALA A 327 19.36 5.56 -12.07
N ILE A 328 20.64 5.25 -11.87
CA ILE A 328 21.09 4.15 -11.01
C ILE A 328 20.72 4.39 -9.55
N TYR A 329 20.89 5.64 -9.05
CA TYR A 329 20.47 5.96 -7.68
C TYR A 329 18.98 5.81 -7.47
N CYS A 330 18.17 6.26 -8.44
CA CYS A 330 16.70 6.07 -8.37
C CYS A 330 16.32 4.60 -8.41
N GLY A 331 16.88 3.82 -9.34
CA GLY A 331 16.62 2.39 -9.42
C GLY A 331 17.02 1.62 -8.16
N CYS A 332 18.20 1.90 -7.60
CA CYS A 332 18.66 1.29 -6.33
C CYS A 332 17.77 1.70 -5.14
N SER A 333 17.20 2.90 -5.16
CA SER A 333 16.32 3.39 -4.08
C SER A 333 14.94 2.75 -4.12
N LEU A 334 14.39 2.53 -5.32
CA LEU A 334 13.05 1.98 -5.52
C LEU A 334 12.99 0.44 -5.52
N ALA A 335 14.13 -0.25 -5.37
CA ALA A 335 14.26 -1.71 -5.50
C ALA A 335 13.67 -2.51 -4.32
N GLN A 336 12.47 -2.19 -3.87
CA GLN A 336 11.77 -2.85 -2.77
C GLN A 336 10.25 -2.80 -2.95
N ILE A 337 9.50 -3.65 -2.19
CA ILE A 337 8.05 -3.69 -2.19
C ILE A 337 7.52 -2.96 -0.96
N GLY A 338 6.51 -2.10 -1.17
CA GLY A 338 5.86 -1.32 -0.13
C GLY A 338 4.60 -1.93 0.47
N GLU A 339 4.01 -1.17 1.36
CA GLU A 339 2.76 -1.49 2.06
C GLU A 339 1.57 -1.67 1.13
N PHE A 340 1.52 -0.99 -0.01
CA PHE A 340 0.48 -1.17 -1.02
C PHE A 340 0.39 -2.61 -1.55
N ALA A 341 1.52 -3.33 -1.61
CA ALA A 341 1.53 -4.73 -2.02
C ALA A 341 0.67 -5.60 -1.09
N PHE A 342 0.69 -5.33 0.21
CA PHE A 342 -0.14 -6.05 1.19
C PHE A 342 -1.62 -5.70 1.04
N ILE A 343 -1.94 -4.45 0.74
CA ILE A 343 -3.31 -4.00 0.52
C ILE A 343 -3.88 -4.64 -0.74
N ILE A 344 -3.09 -4.69 -1.83
CA ILE A 344 -3.47 -5.38 -3.08
C ILE A 344 -3.65 -6.88 -2.84
N ALA A 345 -2.76 -7.51 -2.06
CA ALA A 345 -2.87 -8.92 -1.70
C ALA A 345 -4.13 -9.20 -0.85
N SER A 346 -4.40 -8.37 0.17
CA SER A 346 -5.60 -8.48 0.99
C SER A 346 -6.87 -8.28 0.18
N LEU A 347 -6.88 -7.33 -0.77
CA LEU A 347 -7.98 -7.13 -1.71
C LEU A 347 -8.22 -8.41 -2.55
N GLY A 348 -7.17 -8.99 -3.11
CA GLY A 348 -7.29 -10.22 -3.90
C GLY A 348 -7.82 -11.41 -3.11
N LEU A 349 -7.40 -11.54 -1.83
CA LEU A 349 -7.90 -12.56 -0.91
C LEU A 349 -9.37 -12.33 -0.56
N SER A 350 -9.75 -11.11 -0.20
CA SER A 350 -11.13 -10.77 0.17
C SER A 350 -12.13 -10.98 -0.97
N LEU A 351 -11.67 -10.78 -2.21
CA LEU A 351 -12.46 -11.05 -3.43
C LEU A 351 -12.42 -12.54 -3.84
N GLY A 352 -11.60 -13.37 -3.19
CA GLY A 352 -11.46 -14.79 -3.49
C GLY A 352 -10.89 -15.09 -4.90
N VAL A 353 -10.06 -14.18 -5.43
CA VAL A 353 -9.54 -14.24 -6.80
C VAL A 353 -8.06 -14.60 -6.88
N ILE A 354 -7.34 -14.55 -5.76
CA ILE A 354 -5.96 -15.02 -5.66
C ILE A 354 -5.83 -16.18 -4.69
N ALA A 355 -4.80 -16.99 -4.88
CA ALA A 355 -4.52 -18.13 -4.01
C ALA A 355 -3.89 -17.69 -2.68
N ASP A 356 -4.25 -18.38 -1.58
CA ASP A 356 -3.79 -18.06 -0.22
C ASP A 356 -2.27 -18.05 -0.05
N TYR A 357 -1.56 -18.88 -0.84
CA TYR A 357 -0.10 -18.97 -0.78
C TYR A 357 0.64 -17.70 -1.25
N ILE A 358 -0.02 -16.84 -2.03
CA ILE A 358 0.58 -15.60 -2.54
C ILE A 358 0.91 -14.63 -1.40
N TYR A 359 0.03 -14.55 -0.41
CA TYR A 359 0.16 -13.61 0.68
C TYR A 359 1.45 -13.78 1.50
N PRO A 360 1.76 -15.00 2.05
CA PRO A 360 3.02 -15.22 2.77
C PRO A 360 4.26 -15.06 1.88
N ILE A 361 4.15 -15.34 0.58
CA ILE A 361 5.24 -15.11 -0.37
C ILE A 361 5.55 -13.62 -0.47
N ILE A 362 4.54 -12.78 -0.71
CA ILE A 362 4.70 -11.32 -0.86
C ILE A 362 5.22 -10.67 0.42
N ILE A 363 4.73 -11.08 1.60
CA ILE A 363 5.26 -10.60 2.87
C ILE A 363 6.76 -10.90 2.97
N SER A 364 7.15 -12.13 2.66
CA SER A 364 8.56 -12.56 2.72
C SER A 364 9.44 -11.77 1.74
N VAL A 365 8.99 -11.57 0.51
CA VAL A 365 9.68 -10.75 -0.50
C VAL A 365 9.82 -9.30 -0.02
N SER A 366 8.76 -8.72 0.55
CA SER A 366 8.80 -7.36 1.07
C SER A 366 9.77 -7.20 2.23
N VAL A 367 9.78 -8.13 3.19
CA VAL A 367 10.73 -8.12 4.31
C VAL A 367 12.18 -8.17 3.80
N ILE A 368 12.48 -9.08 2.88
CA ILE A 368 13.84 -9.23 2.34
C ILE A 368 14.25 -7.97 1.57
N THR A 369 13.39 -7.46 0.68
CA THR A 369 13.69 -6.28 -0.12
C THR A 369 13.83 -5.02 0.72
N THR A 370 13.00 -4.86 1.76
CA THR A 370 13.11 -3.76 2.73
C THR A 370 14.45 -3.78 3.47
N LEU A 371 14.86 -4.93 4.00
CA LEU A 371 16.12 -5.06 4.72
C LEU A 371 17.34 -4.82 3.81
N THR A 372 17.23 -5.09 2.52
CA THR A 372 18.32 -4.90 1.55
C THR A 372 18.39 -3.50 0.97
N THR A 373 17.34 -2.69 1.07
CA THR A 373 17.26 -1.34 0.48
C THR A 373 18.43 -0.41 0.84
N PRO A 374 18.82 -0.23 2.12
CA PRO A 374 19.97 0.64 2.45
C PRO A 374 21.29 0.19 1.82
N PHE A 375 21.46 -1.12 1.62
CA PHE A 375 22.65 -1.68 0.98
C PHE A 375 22.66 -1.37 -0.52
N PHE A 376 21.52 -1.45 -1.21
CA PHE A 376 21.41 -1.09 -2.62
C PHE A 376 21.67 0.41 -2.83
N ILE A 377 21.11 1.29 -2.01
CA ILE A 377 21.35 2.73 -2.10
C ILE A 377 22.85 3.04 -1.91
N LYS A 378 23.51 2.44 -0.93
CA LYS A 378 24.99 2.58 -0.73
C LYS A 378 25.81 2.02 -1.88
N SER A 379 25.32 0.96 -2.54
CA SER A 379 26.01 0.31 -3.65
C SER A 379 25.91 1.11 -4.95
N ALA A 380 24.98 2.06 -5.05
CA ALA A 380 24.79 2.88 -6.24
C ALA A 380 26.08 3.62 -6.65
N ASP A 381 26.85 4.16 -5.69
CA ASP A 381 28.14 4.81 -5.96
C ASP A 381 29.15 3.86 -6.62
N ARG A 382 29.23 2.62 -6.12
CA ARG A 382 30.15 1.62 -6.67
C ARG A 382 29.75 1.19 -8.09
N ILE A 383 28.44 1.06 -8.32
CA ILE A 383 27.89 0.71 -9.64
C ILE A 383 28.19 1.84 -10.64
N CYS A 384 27.97 3.10 -10.25
CA CYS A 384 28.28 4.25 -11.09
C CYS A 384 29.76 4.32 -11.44
N THR A 385 30.67 4.22 -10.47
CA THR A 385 32.10 4.24 -10.70
C THR A 385 32.63 3.05 -11.52
N GLY A 386 31.93 1.90 -11.47
CA GLY A 386 32.23 0.73 -12.30
C GLY A 386 31.83 0.88 -13.76
N LEU A 387 30.78 1.65 -14.05
CA LEU A 387 30.30 1.90 -15.42
C LEU A 387 30.96 3.11 -16.10
N GLU A 388 31.61 4.00 -15.35
CA GLU A 388 32.38 5.14 -15.86
C GLU A 388 33.82 4.75 -16.22
N ARG A 389 34.25 3.52 -15.93
CA ARG A 389 35.52 2.92 -16.32
C ARG A 389 35.39 2.07 -17.57
#